data_393a1742af9eec8d55f279e9e40898e1
#
_entry.id   393a1742af9eec8d55f279e9e40898e1
#
_cell.length_a   1.000
_cell.length_b   1.000
_cell.length_c   1.000
_cell.angle_alpha   90.00
_cell.angle_beta   90.00
_cell.angle_gamma   90.00
#
_symmetry.space_group_name_H-M   'P 1'
#
loop_
_entity.id
_entity.type
_entity.pdbx_description
1 polymer ?
#
loop_
_entity_poly.entity_id
_entity_poly.type
_entity_poly.pdbx_seq_one_letter_code
_entity_poly.pdbx_strand_id
1 'polypeptide(L)'
;MKAVVLERPGRLEVREVAGVAGRKQNEAVVKVHSVGICGTDLHAFRGDQPFFTYPRILGHELGVEVVEVGENEKGLKVSDRCALEPYLNCGHCIACRRGKPNCCTELQVLGVHLDGGMRELLSVPIQKLHSSEELSFDQLALTEMLGIGMHAVERAELQADDTVLVAGAGPIGLAVMEFLRLGGLEYSVMDVNEKRLAYCRKMIGATHCLDASSEPEERLRDLHQGDLPTVVFDCTGNLQSMSKAFHYVAHGGKLIYVGLITGQITFDDPFFHSHEITLYSSRNSTALEFHRILRLIENGVIDVRRWITHRVPYTRVADQLPQWLSGQDEFRKAIVEW
;
A
#
# COMPACT_ATOMS: atom_id res chain seq x y z
N MET A 1 -18.15 4.36 -21.72
CA MET A 1 -16.73 4.56 -21.44
C MET A 1 -16.02 3.22 -21.35
N LYS A 2 -14.71 3.18 -21.61
CA LYS A 2 -13.92 1.96 -21.46
C LYS A 2 -13.60 1.70 -19.99
N ALA A 3 -13.54 0.40 -19.61
CA ALA A 3 -13.09 -0.05 -18.31
C ALA A 3 -12.38 -1.39 -18.43
N VAL A 4 -11.48 -1.68 -17.48
CA VAL A 4 -10.85 -2.98 -17.30
C VAL A 4 -11.57 -3.69 -16.16
N VAL A 5 -12.29 -4.76 -16.49
CA VAL A 5 -13.16 -5.49 -15.56
C VAL A 5 -12.59 -6.85 -15.28
N LEU A 6 -12.36 -7.16 -14.00
CA LEU A 6 -12.09 -8.50 -13.53
C LEU A 6 -13.41 -9.23 -13.36
N GLU A 7 -13.75 -10.06 -14.36
CA GLU A 7 -15.04 -10.78 -14.42
C GLU A 7 -15.14 -11.89 -13.39
N ARG A 8 -14.04 -12.60 -13.24
CA ARG A 8 -13.85 -13.71 -12.29
C ARG A 8 -12.34 -13.97 -12.15
N PRO A 9 -11.91 -14.77 -11.17
CA PRO A 9 -10.50 -15.15 -11.08
C PRO A 9 -9.91 -15.60 -12.42
N GLY A 10 -8.76 -15.03 -12.77
CA GLY A 10 -8.04 -15.31 -14.00
C GLY A 10 -8.61 -14.69 -15.29
N ARG A 11 -9.71 -13.92 -15.21
CA ARG A 11 -10.35 -13.34 -16.42
C ARG A 11 -10.54 -11.83 -16.29
N LEU A 12 -9.60 -11.10 -16.83
CA LEU A 12 -9.59 -9.64 -16.93
C LEU A 12 -9.90 -9.20 -18.38
N GLU A 13 -10.82 -8.28 -18.56
CA GLU A 13 -11.29 -7.86 -19.89
C GLU A 13 -11.45 -6.36 -20.00
N VAL A 14 -11.07 -5.79 -21.14
CA VAL A 14 -11.44 -4.42 -21.51
C VAL A 14 -12.84 -4.46 -22.14
N ARG A 15 -13.77 -3.70 -21.56
CA ARG A 15 -15.15 -3.62 -22.09
C ARG A 15 -15.72 -2.21 -22.00
N GLU A 16 -16.83 -2.00 -22.69
CA GLU A 16 -17.63 -0.80 -22.52
C GLU A 16 -18.56 -0.95 -21.32
N VAL A 17 -18.57 0.09 -20.48
CA VAL A 17 -19.46 0.21 -19.32
C VAL A 17 -20.24 1.53 -19.41
N ALA A 18 -21.32 1.65 -18.62
CA ALA A 18 -22.05 2.90 -18.52
C ALA A 18 -21.13 4.05 -18.09
N GLY A 19 -21.34 5.21 -18.64
CA GLY A 19 -20.64 6.44 -18.24
C GLY A 19 -21.05 6.88 -16.84
N VAL A 20 -20.32 7.86 -16.31
CA VAL A 20 -20.68 8.52 -15.05
C VAL A 20 -22.00 9.28 -15.28
N ALA A 21 -22.99 9.07 -14.42
CA ALA A 21 -24.32 9.68 -14.53
C ALA A 21 -24.36 11.18 -14.18
N GLY A 22 -23.18 11.80 -14.07
CA GLY A 22 -22.99 13.17 -13.62
C GLY A 22 -22.56 13.23 -12.15
N ARG A 23 -22.28 14.45 -11.71
CA ARG A 23 -21.80 14.75 -10.36
C ARG A 23 -22.95 14.82 -9.37
N LYS A 24 -22.83 14.16 -8.21
CA LYS A 24 -23.67 14.43 -7.06
C LYS A 24 -23.17 15.62 -6.26
N GLN A 25 -23.98 16.11 -5.35
CA GLN A 25 -23.53 17.12 -4.39
C GLN A 25 -22.34 16.58 -3.58
N ASN A 26 -21.30 17.41 -3.39
CA ASN A 26 -20.03 17.05 -2.71
C ASN A 26 -19.17 15.98 -3.42
N GLU A 27 -19.47 15.65 -4.67
CA GLU A 27 -18.64 14.82 -5.52
C GLU A 27 -17.99 15.64 -6.64
N ALA A 28 -16.88 15.15 -7.17
CA ALA A 28 -16.26 15.59 -8.40
C ALA A 28 -16.24 14.42 -9.40
N VAL A 29 -16.33 14.72 -10.69
CA VAL A 29 -15.98 13.77 -11.74
C VAL A 29 -14.52 13.97 -12.07
N VAL A 30 -13.79 12.87 -12.06
CA VAL A 30 -12.36 12.85 -12.36
C VAL A 30 -12.06 11.94 -13.55
N LYS A 31 -11.08 12.34 -14.36
CA LYS A 31 -10.47 11.51 -15.40
C LYS A 31 -9.27 10.79 -14.81
N VAL A 32 -9.20 9.49 -15.02
CA VAL A 32 -8.06 8.67 -14.60
C VAL A 32 -6.95 8.77 -15.65
N HIS A 33 -5.72 8.99 -15.22
CA HIS A 33 -4.53 9.02 -16.06
C HIS A 33 -3.55 7.90 -15.74
N SER A 34 -3.31 7.65 -14.45
CA SER A 34 -2.39 6.62 -13.99
C SER A 34 -3.02 5.76 -12.90
N VAL A 35 -2.88 4.45 -13.03
CA VAL A 35 -3.32 3.47 -12.04
C VAL A 35 -2.13 2.62 -11.64
N GLY A 36 -1.75 2.67 -10.36
CA GLY A 36 -0.77 1.75 -9.78
C GLY A 36 -1.37 0.35 -9.61
N ILE A 37 -0.58 -0.68 -9.92
CA ILE A 37 -0.95 -2.07 -9.65
C ILE A 37 -0.46 -2.47 -8.25
N CYS A 38 -1.39 -2.87 -7.42
CA CYS A 38 -1.17 -3.34 -6.06
C CYS A 38 -1.15 -4.87 -5.95
N GLY A 39 -0.53 -5.39 -4.89
CA GLY A 39 -0.67 -6.80 -4.50
C GLY A 39 -2.13 -7.24 -4.36
N THR A 40 -3.00 -6.35 -3.89
CA THR A 40 -4.45 -6.57 -3.79
C THR A 40 -5.10 -6.89 -5.14
N ASP A 41 -4.71 -6.22 -6.24
CA ASP A 41 -5.21 -6.49 -7.59
C ASP A 41 -4.74 -7.87 -8.08
N LEU A 42 -3.49 -8.22 -7.77
CA LEU A 42 -2.90 -9.53 -8.09
C LEU A 42 -3.59 -10.66 -7.33
N HIS A 43 -3.88 -10.46 -6.04
CA HIS A 43 -4.65 -11.39 -5.21
C HIS A 43 -6.09 -11.54 -5.71
N ALA A 44 -6.76 -10.43 -6.07
CA ALA A 44 -8.09 -10.48 -6.66
C ALA A 44 -8.10 -11.27 -7.99
N PHE A 45 -7.08 -11.06 -8.84
CA PHE A 45 -6.96 -11.82 -10.07
C PHE A 45 -6.77 -13.33 -9.82
N ARG A 46 -6.03 -13.73 -8.78
CA ARG A 46 -5.88 -15.16 -8.38
C ARG A 46 -7.14 -15.74 -7.73
N GLY A 47 -8.00 -14.89 -7.14
CA GLY A 47 -9.19 -15.32 -6.43
C GLY A 47 -8.99 -15.55 -4.94
N ASP A 48 -7.90 -15.08 -4.35
CA ASP A 48 -7.53 -15.25 -2.94
C ASP A 48 -7.62 -13.94 -2.11
N GLN A 49 -8.23 -12.87 -2.66
CA GLN A 49 -8.49 -11.62 -1.94
C GLN A 49 -9.75 -11.76 -1.06
N PRO A 50 -9.67 -11.66 0.29
CA PRO A 50 -10.76 -12.01 1.19
C PRO A 50 -11.97 -11.06 1.15
N PHE A 51 -11.79 -9.82 0.70
CA PHE A 51 -12.85 -8.79 0.70
C PHE A 51 -13.42 -8.52 -0.70
N PHE A 52 -13.16 -9.38 -1.67
CA PHE A 52 -13.43 -9.13 -3.07
C PHE A 52 -14.66 -9.88 -3.58
N THR A 53 -15.43 -9.22 -4.44
CA THR A 53 -16.58 -9.81 -5.15
C THR A 53 -16.45 -9.54 -6.65
N TYR A 54 -16.90 -10.49 -7.48
CA TYR A 54 -16.85 -10.41 -8.95
C TYR A 54 -18.24 -10.22 -9.55
N PRO A 55 -18.38 -9.52 -10.69
CA PRO A 55 -17.33 -8.79 -11.40
C PRO A 55 -16.92 -7.50 -10.68
N ARG A 56 -15.71 -6.97 -10.96
CA ARG A 56 -15.20 -5.74 -10.35
C ARG A 56 -14.28 -4.98 -11.31
N ILE A 57 -14.39 -3.67 -11.36
CA ILE A 57 -13.35 -2.79 -11.92
C ILE A 57 -12.27 -2.60 -10.86
N LEU A 58 -11.03 -2.97 -11.16
CA LEU A 58 -9.88 -2.86 -10.27
C LEU A 58 -9.36 -1.42 -10.14
N GLY A 59 -8.32 -1.22 -9.35
CA GLY A 59 -7.53 0.02 -9.24
C GLY A 59 -7.96 0.93 -8.11
N HIS A 60 -7.03 1.14 -7.17
CA HIS A 60 -7.20 2.00 -5.99
C HIS A 60 -6.00 2.93 -5.77
N GLU A 61 -4.90 2.77 -6.49
CA GLU A 61 -3.76 3.68 -6.52
C GLU A 61 -3.93 4.60 -7.75
N LEU A 62 -4.43 5.83 -7.57
CA LEU A 62 -4.95 6.61 -8.69
C LEU A 62 -4.37 8.03 -8.76
N GLY A 63 -3.82 8.37 -9.94
CA GLY A 63 -3.50 9.73 -10.34
C GLY A 63 -4.57 10.24 -11.31
N VAL A 64 -5.31 11.26 -10.92
CA VAL A 64 -6.52 11.72 -11.59
C VAL A 64 -6.53 13.22 -11.86
N GLU A 65 -7.32 13.63 -12.85
CA GLU A 65 -7.59 15.04 -13.19
C GLU A 65 -9.07 15.35 -12.95
N VAL A 66 -9.35 16.47 -12.31
CA VAL A 66 -10.72 16.95 -12.09
C VAL A 66 -11.31 17.46 -13.41
N VAL A 67 -12.42 16.86 -13.86
CA VAL A 67 -13.11 17.27 -15.11
C VAL A 67 -14.43 17.98 -14.84
N GLU A 68 -15.06 17.71 -13.68
CA GLU A 68 -16.26 18.40 -13.25
C GLU A 68 -16.26 18.53 -11.71
N VAL A 69 -16.43 19.73 -11.19
CA VAL A 69 -16.56 20.01 -9.76
C VAL A 69 -17.43 21.23 -9.52
N GLY A 70 -18.19 21.23 -8.44
CA GLY A 70 -18.94 22.41 -7.99
C GLY A 70 -18.16 23.25 -6.99
N GLU A 71 -18.81 24.30 -6.49
CA GLU A 71 -18.28 25.05 -5.33
C GLU A 71 -17.93 24.09 -4.19
N ASN A 72 -16.75 24.27 -3.60
CA ASN A 72 -16.26 23.37 -2.56
C ASN A 72 -15.25 24.08 -1.64
N GLU A 73 -15.19 23.63 -0.39
CA GLU A 73 -14.32 24.19 0.65
C GLU A 73 -12.83 23.87 0.42
N LYS A 74 -12.49 22.87 -0.39
CA LYS A 74 -11.10 22.51 -0.72
C LYS A 74 -10.47 23.40 -1.80
N GLY A 75 -11.29 24.26 -2.46
CA GLY A 75 -10.84 25.10 -3.55
C GLY A 75 -10.47 24.34 -4.83
N LEU A 76 -10.89 23.07 -4.96
CA LEU A 76 -10.65 22.25 -6.16
C LEU A 76 -11.38 22.85 -7.35
N LYS A 77 -10.70 22.86 -8.49
CA LYS A 77 -11.19 23.36 -9.78
C LYS A 77 -10.92 22.34 -10.90
N VAL A 78 -11.60 22.54 -12.02
CA VAL A 78 -11.35 21.76 -13.22
C VAL A 78 -9.88 21.87 -13.65
N SER A 79 -9.31 20.78 -14.12
CA SER A 79 -7.91 20.56 -14.48
C SER A 79 -6.95 20.38 -13.30
N ASP A 80 -7.40 20.43 -12.04
CA ASP A 80 -6.54 20.08 -10.92
C ASP A 80 -6.15 18.60 -10.98
N ARG A 81 -4.85 18.35 -10.77
CA ARG A 81 -4.29 17.01 -10.67
C ARG A 81 -4.32 16.54 -9.22
N CYS A 82 -4.83 15.34 -8.98
CA CYS A 82 -5.03 14.83 -7.63
C CYS A 82 -4.54 13.40 -7.45
N ALA A 83 -4.02 13.11 -6.26
CA ALA A 83 -4.02 11.76 -5.71
C ALA A 83 -5.42 11.46 -5.16
N LEU A 84 -5.94 10.28 -5.44
CA LEU A 84 -7.23 9.84 -4.91
C LEU A 84 -7.02 8.94 -3.69
N GLU A 85 -7.59 9.33 -2.54
CA GLU A 85 -7.71 8.48 -1.35
C GLU A 85 -8.87 7.50 -1.54
N PRO A 86 -8.62 6.18 -1.69
CA PRO A 86 -9.66 5.23 -2.09
C PRO A 86 -10.57 4.78 -0.96
N TYR A 87 -10.39 5.28 0.26
CA TYR A 87 -11.03 4.82 1.50
C TYR A 87 -12.27 5.66 1.82
N LEU A 88 -13.47 5.15 1.46
CA LEU A 88 -14.73 5.84 1.69
C LEU A 88 -15.30 5.44 3.07
N ASN A 89 -15.19 6.33 4.03
CA ASN A 89 -15.63 6.14 5.40
C ASN A 89 -16.99 6.81 5.67
N CYS A 90 -17.77 6.29 6.63
CA CYS A 90 -19.12 6.80 6.93
C CYS A 90 -19.15 8.13 7.72
N GLY A 91 -18.07 8.50 8.39
CA GLY A 91 -17.96 9.74 9.18
C GLY A 91 -18.58 9.68 10.59
N HIS A 92 -19.45 8.72 10.90
CA HIS A 92 -20.25 8.73 12.14
C HIS A 92 -20.06 7.52 13.07
N CYS A 93 -19.42 6.43 12.63
CA CYS A 93 -19.16 5.26 13.47
C CYS A 93 -18.13 5.55 14.58
N ILE A 94 -17.97 4.62 15.51
CA ILE A 94 -17.04 4.79 16.64
C ILE A 94 -15.60 5.08 16.17
N ALA A 95 -15.13 4.42 15.13
CA ALA A 95 -13.78 4.64 14.61
C ALA A 95 -13.63 6.06 14.02
N CYS A 96 -14.59 6.49 13.18
CA CYS A 96 -14.61 7.83 12.61
C CYS A 96 -14.63 8.93 13.67
N ARG A 97 -15.50 8.80 14.68
CA ARG A 97 -15.57 9.76 15.80
C ARG A 97 -14.29 9.83 16.64
N ARG A 98 -13.47 8.77 16.64
CA ARG A 98 -12.18 8.71 17.33
C ARG A 98 -11.00 9.14 16.44
N GLY A 99 -11.26 9.73 15.26
CA GLY A 99 -10.22 10.16 14.33
C GLY A 99 -9.47 9.01 13.63
N LYS A 100 -10.09 7.83 13.53
CA LYS A 100 -9.57 6.65 12.83
C LYS A 100 -10.45 6.23 11.66
N PRO A 101 -10.63 7.09 10.63
CA PRO A 101 -11.52 6.82 9.49
C PRO A 101 -11.08 5.59 8.69
N ASN A 102 -9.79 5.28 8.66
CA ASN A 102 -9.22 4.07 8.06
C ASN A 102 -9.72 2.76 8.70
N CYS A 103 -10.25 2.82 9.93
CA CYS A 103 -10.86 1.71 10.67
C CYS A 103 -12.40 1.78 10.67
N CYS A 104 -13.01 2.54 9.78
CA CYS A 104 -14.47 2.70 9.70
C CYS A 104 -15.18 1.33 9.61
N THR A 105 -16.28 1.16 10.39
CA THR A 105 -17.07 -0.09 10.40
C THR A 105 -17.80 -0.35 9.08
N GLU A 106 -18.05 0.71 8.29
CA GLU A 106 -18.72 0.68 6.99
C GLU A 106 -17.74 1.07 5.86
N LEU A 107 -16.46 0.79 6.04
CA LEU A 107 -15.44 1.21 5.09
C LEU A 107 -15.65 0.55 3.72
N GLN A 108 -15.74 1.38 2.69
CA GLN A 108 -15.77 0.96 1.31
C GLN A 108 -14.45 1.39 0.64
N VAL A 109 -13.76 0.46 0.00
CA VAL A 109 -12.52 0.75 -0.73
C VAL A 109 -12.76 0.61 -2.21
N LEU A 110 -12.45 1.66 -2.98
CA LEU A 110 -12.51 1.64 -4.45
C LEU A 110 -11.59 0.55 -4.97
N GLY A 111 -12.02 -0.17 -6.01
CA GLY A 111 -11.25 -1.28 -6.59
C GLY A 111 -11.26 -2.57 -5.76
N VAL A 112 -11.93 -2.57 -4.59
CA VAL A 112 -12.09 -3.75 -3.71
C VAL A 112 -13.56 -3.99 -3.41
N HIS A 113 -14.17 -3.15 -2.57
CA HIS A 113 -15.60 -3.25 -2.21
C HIS A 113 -16.51 -2.62 -3.27
N LEU A 114 -16.02 -1.56 -3.93
CA LEU A 114 -16.68 -0.83 -5.01
C LEU A 114 -15.81 -0.87 -6.25
N ASP A 115 -16.41 -0.56 -7.40
CA ASP A 115 -15.68 -0.42 -8.65
C ASP A 115 -14.62 0.68 -8.56
N GLY A 116 -13.41 0.33 -8.97
CA GLY A 116 -12.21 1.17 -8.87
C GLY A 116 -11.99 2.05 -10.10
N GLY A 117 -10.75 2.51 -10.18
CA GLY A 117 -10.32 3.50 -11.17
C GLY A 117 -9.74 2.95 -12.47
N MET A 118 -9.76 1.65 -12.73
CA MET A 118 -9.39 1.14 -14.08
C MET A 118 -10.51 1.41 -15.09
N ARG A 119 -10.82 2.70 -15.27
CA ARG A 119 -11.81 3.25 -16.24
C ARG A 119 -11.52 4.71 -16.53
N GLU A 120 -12.11 5.24 -17.61
CA GLU A 120 -11.85 6.60 -18.09
C GLU A 120 -12.27 7.69 -17.09
N LEU A 121 -13.47 7.56 -16.51
CA LEU A 121 -14.05 8.56 -15.60
C LEU A 121 -14.58 7.90 -14.31
N LEU A 122 -14.48 8.63 -13.22
CA LEU A 122 -14.95 8.21 -11.90
C LEU A 122 -15.60 9.39 -11.17
N SER A 123 -16.75 9.17 -10.50
CA SER A 123 -17.33 10.15 -9.56
C SER A 123 -16.89 9.78 -8.14
N VAL A 124 -16.32 10.75 -7.42
CA VAL A 124 -15.75 10.53 -6.08
C VAL A 124 -16.04 11.71 -5.16
N PRO A 125 -16.13 11.50 -3.83
CA PRO A 125 -16.25 12.58 -2.89
C PRO A 125 -15.06 13.54 -2.98
N ILE A 126 -15.34 14.84 -3.03
CA ILE A 126 -14.32 15.91 -3.09
C ILE A 126 -13.30 15.77 -1.96
N GLN A 127 -13.75 15.34 -0.77
CA GLN A 127 -12.88 15.17 0.40
C GLN A 127 -11.78 14.11 0.19
N LYS A 128 -11.93 13.21 -0.79
CA LYS A 128 -10.98 12.15 -1.10
C LYS A 128 -9.96 12.52 -2.20
N LEU A 129 -10.02 13.75 -2.69
CA LEU A 129 -9.08 14.29 -3.68
C LEU A 129 -8.03 15.16 -3.00
N HIS A 130 -6.76 14.87 -3.23
CA HIS A 130 -5.61 15.58 -2.69
C HIS A 130 -4.80 16.15 -3.86
N SER A 131 -4.92 17.48 -4.09
CA SER A 131 -4.34 18.14 -5.26
C SER A 131 -2.84 18.44 -5.10
N SER A 132 -2.13 18.43 -6.22
CA SER A 132 -0.78 18.96 -6.38
C SER A 132 -0.62 19.55 -7.78
N GLU A 133 -0.03 20.73 -7.87
CA GLU A 133 0.27 21.38 -9.16
C GLU A 133 1.58 20.88 -9.77
N GLU A 134 2.47 20.30 -8.96
CA GLU A 134 3.84 19.94 -9.35
C GLU A 134 3.99 18.46 -9.75
N LEU A 135 3.20 17.57 -9.14
CA LEU A 135 3.40 16.14 -9.29
C LEU A 135 2.80 15.58 -10.58
N SER A 136 3.48 14.59 -11.16
CA SER A 136 2.96 13.79 -12.25
C SER A 136 1.85 12.85 -11.77
N PHE A 137 0.99 12.38 -12.68
CA PHE A 137 -0.07 11.42 -12.35
C PHE A 137 0.47 10.13 -11.75
N ASP A 138 1.68 9.68 -12.13
CA ASP A 138 2.31 8.50 -11.53
C ASP A 138 2.68 8.72 -10.06
N GLN A 139 3.25 9.89 -9.76
CA GLN A 139 3.59 10.25 -8.38
C GLN A 139 2.33 10.36 -7.52
N LEU A 140 1.27 10.93 -8.09
CA LEU A 140 -0.05 11.01 -7.44
C LEU A 140 -0.65 9.61 -7.20
N ALA A 141 -0.57 8.71 -8.19
CA ALA A 141 -1.05 7.34 -8.05
C ALA A 141 -0.34 6.58 -6.93
N LEU A 142 0.99 6.71 -6.84
CA LEU A 142 1.79 5.99 -5.84
C LEU A 142 1.73 6.58 -4.44
N THR A 143 1.02 7.69 -4.23
CA THR A 143 0.78 8.27 -2.91
C THR A 143 0.03 7.31 -1.99
N GLU A 144 -0.91 6.53 -2.52
CA GLU A 144 -1.68 5.56 -1.74
C GLU A 144 -0.78 4.50 -1.12
N MET A 145 0.09 3.86 -1.90
CA MET A 145 1.02 2.84 -1.43
C MET A 145 1.97 3.38 -0.35
N LEU A 146 2.47 4.60 -0.52
CA LEU A 146 3.26 5.27 0.51
C LEU A 146 2.46 5.47 1.79
N GLY A 147 1.15 5.78 1.67
CA GLY A 147 0.26 5.91 2.82
C GLY A 147 0.24 4.68 3.71
N ILE A 148 0.23 3.49 3.11
CA ILE A 148 0.29 2.22 3.86
C ILE A 148 1.58 2.14 4.69
N GLY A 149 2.73 2.48 4.10
CA GLY A 149 4.02 2.45 4.80
C GLY A 149 4.12 3.51 5.90
N MET A 150 3.70 4.75 5.63
CA MET A 150 3.69 5.83 6.61
C MET A 150 2.81 5.48 7.81
N HIS A 151 1.59 5.01 7.55
CA HIS A 151 0.66 4.63 8.60
C HIS A 151 1.21 3.50 9.50
N ALA A 152 1.87 2.51 8.91
CA ALA A 152 2.48 1.42 9.67
C ALA A 152 3.59 1.94 10.60
N VAL A 153 4.46 2.83 10.10
CA VAL A 153 5.57 3.43 10.88
C VAL A 153 5.02 4.31 12.01
N GLU A 154 4.03 5.17 11.72
CA GLU A 154 3.40 6.00 12.76
C GLU A 154 2.71 5.16 13.83
N ARG A 155 2.06 4.06 13.42
CA ARG A 155 1.38 3.15 14.35
C ARG A 155 2.33 2.40 15.28
N ALA A 156 3.58 2.22 14.89
CA ALA A 156 4.59 1.56 15.71
C ALA A 156 5.08 2.44 16.88
N GLU A 157 4.86 3.77 16.83
CA GLU A 157 5.29 4.72 17.88
C GLU A 157 6.76 4.50 18.22
N LEU A 158 7.62 4.59 17.19
CA LEU A 158 9.05 4.28 17.28
C LEU A 158 9.79 5.24 18.19
N GLN A 159 10.75 4.72 18.94
CA GLN A 159 11.67 5.47 19.77
C GLN A 159 13.04 5.56 19.10
N ALA A 160 13.87 6.50 19.53
CA ALA A 160 15.16 6.75 18.92
C ALA A 160 16.18 5.60 19.09
N ASP A 161 15.97 4.76 20.08
CA ASP A 161 16.80 3.58 20.39
C ASP A 161 16.20 2.26 19.89
N ASP A 162 15.08 2.31 19.16
CA ASP A 162 14.50 1.11 18.57
C ASP A 162 15.40 0.54 17.46
N THR A 163 15.58 -0.77 17.48
CA THR A 163 16.18 -1.55 16.41
C THR A 163 15.09 -2.21 15.59
N VAL A 164 15.13 -2.05 14.27
CA VAL A 164 13.98 -2.37 13.41
C VAL A 164 14.32 -3.47 12.41
N LEU A 165 13.40 -4.43 12.25
CA LEU A 165 13.39 -5.39 11.16
C LEU A 165 12.18 -5.13 10.25
N VAL A 166 12.41 -5.07 8.93
CA VAL A 166 11.37 -5.10 7.90
C VAL A 166 11.41 -6.46 7.20
N ALA A 167 10.43 -7.31 7.47
CA ALA A 167 10.23 -8.57 6.78
C ALA A 167 9.37 -8.36 5.52
N GLY A 168 9.95 -8.68 4.35
CA GLY A 168 9.36 -8.46 3.04
C GLY A 168 9.84 -7.17 2.36
N ALA A 169 10.64 -7.33 1.28
CA ALA A 169 11.17 -6.24 0.45
C ALA A 169 10.29 -5.97 -0.79
N GLY A 170 8.99 -6.22 -0.70
CA GLY A 170 7.99 -5.84 -1.68
C GLY A 170 7.63 -4.34 -1.61
N PRO A 171 6.67 -3.86 -2.43
CA PRO A 171 6.30 -2.44 -2.47
C PRO A 171 5.98 -1.83 -1.10
N ILE A 172 5.24 -2.55 -0.25
CA ILE A 172 4.89 -2.09 1.10
C ILE A 172 6.11 -2.02 2.00
N GLY A 173 6.99 -3.04 1.96
CA GLY A 173 8.26 -3.00 2.71
C GLY A 173 9.16 -1.85 2.26
N LEU A 174 9.22 -1.55 0.95
CA LEU A 174 9.93 -0.38 0.42
C LEU A 174 9.34 0.93 0.97
N ALA A 175 8.01 1.04 1.06
CA ALA A 175 7.36 2.21 1.64
C ALA A 175 7.69 2.35 3.15
N VAL A 176 7.64 1.27 3.92
CA VAL A 176 8.04 1.28 5.35
C VAL A 176 9.50 1.72 5.49
N MET A 177 10.44 1.12 4.73
CA MET A 177 11.86 1.47 4.76
C MET A 177 12.11 2.94 4.43
N GLU A 178 11.35 3.52 3.49
CA GLU A 178 11.48 4.93 3.14
C GLU A 178 11.18 5.84 4.34
N PHE A 179 10.13 5.57 5.12
CA PHE A 179 9.78 6.36 6.29
C PHE A 179 10.70 6.09 7.48
N LEU A 180 11.22 4.88 7.66
CA LEU A 180 12.28 4.59 8.64
C LEU A 180 13.55 5.40 8.35
N ARG A 181 13.98 5.41 7.08
CA ARG A 181 15.12 6.22 6.61
C ARG A 181 14.93 7.71 6.89
N LEU A 182 13.73 8.24 6.62
CA LEU A 182 13.40 9.65 6.90
C LEU A 182 13.39 9.95 8.39
N GLY A 183 13.02 8.99 9.22
CA GLY A 183 13.10 9.08 10.68
C GLY A 183 14.53 8.95 11.23
N GLY A 184 15.52 8.68 10.38
CA GLY A 184 16.91 8.48 10.81
C GLY A 184 17.15 7.18 11.59
N LEU A 185 16.25 6.21 11.47
CA LEU A 185 16.33 4.93 12.17
C LEU A 185 17.16 3.92 11.37
N GLU A 186 18.00 3.17 12.07
CA GLU A 186 18.65 2.00 11.51
C GLU A 186 17.67 0.83 11.41
N TYR A 187 17.75 0.08 10.32
CA TYR A 187 16.89 -1.08 10.10
C TYR A 187 17.58 -2.19 9.31
N SER A 188 17.18 -3.40 9.60
CA SER A 188 17.47 -4.59 8.81
C SER A 188 16.29 -4.89 7.88
N VAL A 189 16.55 -5.48 6.72
CA VAL A 189 15.52 -5.96 5.80
C VAL A 189 15.71 -7.45 5.52
N MET A 190 14.62 -8.19 5.43
CA MET A 190 14.61 -9.62 5.21
C MET A 190 13.65 -9.99 4.07
N ASP A 191 14.10 -10.78 3.10
CA ASP A 191 13.25 -11.34 2.03
C ASP A 191 13.86 -12.68 1.55
N VAL A 192 13.04 -13.54 0.95
CA VAL A 192 13.51 -14.77 0.27
C VAL A 192 14.04 -14.50 -1.13
N ASN A 193 13.82 -13.31 -1.68
CA ASN A 193 14.19 -12.94 -3.04
C ASN A 193 15.45 -12.06 -3.04
N GLU A 194 16.59 -12.65 -3.43
CA GLU A 194 17.88 -11.96 -3.46
C GLU A 194 17.89 -10.72 -4.41
N LYS A 195 17.11 -10.72 -5.49
CA LYS A 195 17.03 -9.54 -6.38
C LYS A 195 16.38 -8.35 -5.65
N ARG A 196 15.39 -8.60 -4.80
CA ARG A 196 14.77 -7.56 -3.95
C ARG A 196 15.76 -7.06 -2.89
N LEU A 197 16.49 -7.95 -2.25
CA LEU A 197 17.53 -7.59 -1.28
C LEU A 197 18.64 -6.76 -1.94
N ALA A 198 19.12 -7.16 -3.13
CA ALA A 198 20.09 -6.40 -3.90
C ALA A 198 19.59 -4.98 -4.25
N TYR A 199 18.30 -4.85 -4.58
CA TYR A 199 17.69 -3.55 -4.79
C TYR A 199 17.68 -2.69 -3.50
N CYS A 200 17.33 -3.28 -2.36
CA CYS A 200 17.34 -2.58 -1.07
C CYS A 200 18.74 -2.06 -0.72
N ARG A 201 19.78 -2.89 -0.90
CA ARG A 201 21.19 -2.46 -0.71
C ARG A 201 21.56 -1.29 -1.61
N LYS A 202 21.27 -1.39 -2.90
CA LYS A 202 21.71 -0.44 -3.91
C LYS A 202 20.93 0.87 -3.92
N MET A 203 19.60 0.80 -3.80
CA MET A 203 18.71 1.92 -4.10
C MET A 203 18.09 2.55 -2.85
N ILE A 204 17.91 1.77 -1.79
CA ILE A 204 17.34 2.25 -0.52
C ILE A 204 18.43 2.53 0.50
N GLY A 205 19.62 1.93 0.32
CA GLY A 205 20.73 2.10 1.24
C GLY A 205 20.60 1.25 2.51
N ALA A 206 19.85 0.15 2.44
CA ALA A 206 19.74 -0.79 3.55
C ALA A 206 21.09 -1.45 3.84
N THR A 207 21.62 -1.29 5.05
CA THR A 207 22.93 -1.81 5.46
C THR A 207 22.90 -3.31 5.73
N HIS A 208 21.81 -3.79 6.30
CA HIS A 208 21.62 -5.17 6.71
C HIS A 208 20.48 -5.83 5.93
N CYS A 209 20.86 -6.71 4.99
CA CYS A 209 19.91 -7.44 4.15
C CYS A 209 20.11 -8.94 4.38
N LEU A 210 19.07 -9.60 4.84
CA LEU A 210 19.06 -10.99 5.29
C LEU A 210 18.24 -11.86 4.34
N ASP A 211 18.77 -13.03 4.00
CA ASP A 211 17.99 -14.07 3.34
C ASP A 211 17.10 -14.77 4.38
N ALA A 212 15.78 -14.65 4.21
CA ALA A 212 14.79 -15.24 5.10
C ALA A 212 14.77 -16.78 5.08
N SER A 213 15.43 -17.43 4.12
CA SER A 213 15.53 -18.89 4.01
C SER A 213 16.70 -19.47 4.82
N SER A 214 17.63 -18.65 5.32
CA SER A 214 18.89 -19.08 5.93
C SER A 214 19.01 -18.66 7.42
N GLU A 215 18.19 -19.26 8.29
CA GLU A 215 18.22 -19.06 9.74
C GLU A 215 18.37 -17.59 10.17
N PRO A 216 17.42 -16.72 9.82
CA PRO A 216 17.55 -15.28 10.01
C PRO A 216 17.64 -14.86 11.47
N GLU A 217 17.13 -15.65 12.42
CA GLU A 217 17.16 -15.32 13.85
C GLU A 217 18.60 -15.21 14.41
N GLU A 218 19.46 -16.18 14.08
CA GLU A 218 20.88 -16.16 14.49
C GLU A 218 21.59 -14.93 13.93
N ARG A 219 21.34 -14.63 12.64
CA ARG A 219 21.92 -13.46 11.98
C ARG A 219 21.41 -12.13 12.59
N LEU A 220 20.15 -12.07 13.01
CA LEU A 220 19.61 -10.91 13.71
C LEU A 220 20.29 -10.72 15.05
N ARG A 221 20.50 -11.78 15.83
CA ARG A 221 21.24 -11.73 17.09
C ARG A 221 22.68 -11.25 16.90
N ASP A 222 23.37 -11.73 15.87
CA ASP A 222 24.73 -11.28 15.53
C ASP A 222 24.76 -9.76 15.26
N LEU A 223 23.76 -9.25 14.56
CA LEU A 223 23.64 -7.83 14.23
C LEU A 223 23.34 -6.95 15.45
N HIS A 224 22.61 -7.48 16.42
CA HIS A 224 22.13 -6.74 17.60
C HIS A 224 22.81 -7.17 18.91
N GLN A 225 24.09 -7.61 18.87
CA GLN A 225 24.91 -7.92 20.04
C GLN A 225 24.34 -9.04 20.93
N GLY A 226 23.62 -9.99 20.34
CA GLY A 226 22.97 -11.12 21.00
C GLY A 226 21.47 -10.95 21.21
N ASP A 227 20.95 -9.74 21.02
CA ASP A 227 19.52 -9.44 21.13
C ASP A 227 18.79 -9.61 19.78
N LEU A 228 17.48 -9.38 19.78
CA LEU A 228 16.62 -9.33 18.62
C LEU A 228 16.13 -7.89 18.37
N PRO A 229 15.60 -7.56 17.20
CA PRO A 229 14.98 -6.25 16.94
C PRO A 229 13.84 -5.93 17.92
N THR A 230 13.80 -4.69 18.40
CA THR A 230 12.73 -4.24 19.29
C THR A 230 11.43 -4.02 18.55
N VAL A 231 11.50 -3.78 17.22
CA VAL A 231 10.33 -3.57 16.36
C VAL A 231 10.45 -4.36 15.07
N VAL A 232 9.44 -5.16 14.78
CA VAL A 232 9.36 -5.97 13.55
C VAL A 232 8.13 -5.57 12.75
N PHE A 233 8.34 -5.17 11.48
CA PHE A 233 7.26 -4.97 10.51
C PHE A 233 7.18 -6.19 9.59
N ASP A 234 6.06 -6.93 9.60
CA ASP A 234 5.81 -7.94 8.57
C ASP A 234 4.98 -7.36 7.43
N CYS A 235 5.64 -7.19 6.28
CA CYS A 235 5.08 -6.65 5.04
C CYS A 235 4.88 -7.75 3.98
N THR A 236 4.99 -9.04 4.35
CA THR A 236 5.04 -10.16 3.40
C THR A 236 3.66 -10.58 2.89
N GLY A 237 2.63 -10.50 3.73
CA GLY A 237 1.34 -11.12 3.45
C GLY A 237 1.47 -12.65 3.24
N ASN A 238 2.40 -13.30 3.93
CA ASN A 238 2.68 -14.73 3.86
C ASN A 238 2.46 -15.38 5.22
N LEU A 239 1.61 -16.39 5.30
CA LEU A 239 1.25 -17.06 6.56
C LEU A 239 2.47 -17.57 7.33
N GLN A 240 3.43 -18.18 6.63
CA GLN A 240 4.62 -18.75 7.26
C GLN A 240 5.52 -17.66 7.84
N SER A 241 5.73 -16.56 7.11
CA SER A 241 6.48 -15.39 7.59
C SER A 241 5.82 -14.79 8.81
N MET A 242 4.52 -14.45 8.71
CA MET A 242 3.76 -13.81 9.79
C MET A 242 3.72 -14.68 11.05
N SER A 243 3.61 -16.00 10.92
CA SER A 243 3.65 -16.93 12.07
C SER A 243 5.04 -17.00 12.72
N LYS A 244 6.12 -16.90 11.93
CA LYS A 244 7.50 -16.90 12.43
C LYS A 244 7.92 -15.55 13.03
N ALA A 245 7.28 -14.45 12.62
CA ALA A 245 7.68 -13.10 12.98
C ALA A 245 7.72 -12.85 14.50
N PHE A 246 6.95 -13.57 15.28
CA PHE A 246 7.02 -13.51 16.76
C PHE A 246 8.42 -13.84 17.31
N HIS A 247 9.13 -14.78 16.68
CA HIS A 247 10.47 -15.22 17.08
C HIS A 247 11.59 -14.23 16.72
N TYR A 248 11.26 -13.17 15.97
CA TYR A 248 12.21 -12.13 15.60
C TYR A 248 12.11 -10.88 16.49
N VAL A 249 11.20 -10.88 17.46
CA VAL A 249 10.94 -9.73 18.34
C VAL A 249 11.66 -9.90 19.67
N ALA A 250 12.37 -8.87 20.10
CA ALA A 250 12.99 -8.81 21.41
C ALA A 250 11.95 -8.83 22.55
N HIS A 251 12.38 -9.16 23.77
CA HIS A 251 11.55 -9.02 24.96
C HIS A 251 11.09 -7.56 25.12
N GLY A 252 9.80 -7.36 25.40
CA GLY A 252 9.16 -6.04 25.50
C GLY A 252 8.93 -5.35 24.13
N GLY A 253 9.24 -6.04 23.03
CA GLY A 253 9.20 -5.47 21.69
C GLY A 253 7.82 -5.47 21.03
N LYS A 254 7.78 -4.99 19.78
CA LYS A 254 6.56 -4.77 19.01
C LYS A 254 6.59 -5.55 17.69
N LEU A 255 5.49 -6.21 17.35
CA LEU A 255 5.25 -6.84 16.05
C LEU A 255 4.13 -6.11 15.34
N ILE A 256 4.40 -5.56 14.15
CA ILE A 256 3.42 -4.83 13.35
C ILE A 256 3.11 -5.64 12.08
N TYR A 257 1.89 -6.14 11.98
CA TYR A 257 1.39 -6.75 10.75
C TYR A 257 0.87 -5.68 9.79
N VAL A 258 1.58 -5.50 8.70
CA VAL A 258 1.21 -4.63 7.57
C VAL A 258 0.65 -5.47 6.42
N GLY A 259 1.22 -6.65 6.20
CA GLY A 259 0.71 -7.65 5.28
C GLY A 259 -0.63 -8.24 5.76
N LEU A 260 -1.43 -8.73 4.81
CA LEU A 260 -2.72 -9.38 5.06
C LEU A 260 -2.72 -10.78 4.44
N ILE A 261 -3.26 -11.75 5.17
CA ILE A 261 -3.50 -13.12 4.68
C ILE A 261 -4.96 -13.51 4.82
N THR A 262 -5.38 -14.49 4.03
CA THR A 262 -6.63 -15.22 4.25
C THR A 262 -6.33 -16.43 5.14
N GLY A 263 -6.86 -16.45 6.37
CA GLY A 263 -6.66 -17.54 7.32
C GLY A 263 -6.40 -17.07 8.75
N GLN A 264 -5.84 -17.96 9.55
CA GLN A 264 -5.56 -17.74 10.96
C GLN A 264 -4.05 -17.78 11.21
N ILE A 265 -3.55 -16.89 12.06
CA ILE A 265 -2.21 -16.93 12.62
C ILE A 265 -2.33 -17.45 14.03
N THR A 266 -1.54 -18.48 14.35
CA THR A 266 -1.43 -19.04 15.71
C THR A 266 -0.04 -18.76 16.25
N PHE A 267 0.05 -18.50 17.53
CA PHE A 267 1.31 -18.30 18.26
C PHE A 267 1.31 -19.08 19.58
N ASP A 268 2.49 -19.34 20.10
CA ASP A 268 2.68 -19.95 21.41
C ASP A 268 2.44 -18.92 22.50
N ASP A 269 1.39 -19.09 23.31
CA ASP A 269 1.01 -18.13 24.34
C ASP A 269 2.07 -17.98 25.45
N PRO A 270 2.66 -19.07 26.02
CA PRO A 270 3.79 -18.95 26.96
C PRO A 270 4.96 -18.14 26.41
N PHE A 271 5.31 -18.32 25.14
CA PHE A 271 6.35 -17.52 24.47
C PHE A 271 5.95 -16.05 24.38
N PHE A 272 4.77 -15.76 23.83
CA PHE A 272 4.24 -14.42 23.66
C PHE A 272 4.16 -13.66 25.00
N HIS A 273 3.62 -14.33 26.03
CA HIS A 273 3.49 -13.76 27.36
C HIS A 273 4.85 -13.51 28.03
N SER A 274 5.79 -14.47 27.97
CA SER A 274 7.10 -14.33 28.61
C SER A 274 7.99 -13.25 27.98
N HIS A 275 7.74 -12.94 26.71
CA HIS A 275 8.43 -11.88 25.98
C HIS A 275 7.70 -10.53 26.09
N GLU A 276 6.49 -10.47 26.67
CA GLU A 276 5.65 -9.26 26.75
C GLU A 276 5.52 -8.54 25.38
N ILE A 277 5.29 -9.33 24.32
CA ILE A 277 5.22 -8.79 22.94
C ILE A 277 3.94 -7.97 22.77
N THR A 278 4.05 -6.79 22.18
CA THR A 278 2.91 -6.02 21.72
C THR A 278 2.64 -6.30 20.25
N LEU A 279 1.46 -6.84 19.94
CA LEU A 279 1.04 -7.11 18.56
C LEU A 279 0.15 -5.98 18.04
N TYR A 280 0.52 -5.38 16.91
CA TYR A 280 -0.26 -4.40 16.19
C TYR A 280 -0.68 -4.92 14.81
N SER A 281 -1.85 -4.48 14.33
CA SER A 281 -2.19 -4.50 12.91
C SER A 281 -2.17 -3.09 12.36
N SER A 282 -1.69 -2.90 11.13
CA SER A 282 -1.76 -1.65 10.39
C SER A 282 -2.72 -1.80 9.21
N ARG A 283 -3.56 -0.79 8.96
CA ARG A 283 -4.57 -0.86 7.90
C ARG A 283 -4.76 0.49 7.23
N ASN A 284 -4.64 0.51 5.89
CA ASN A 284 -4.91 1.70 5.08
C ASN A 284 -4.08 2.91 5.52
N SER A 285 -4.56 4.10 5.21
CA SER A 285 -4.01 5.38 5.64
C SER A 285 -5.11 6.43 5.80
N THR A 286 -4.72 7.65 6.16
CA THR A 286 -5.61 8.77 6.42
C THR A 286 -5.33 9.94 5.48
N ALA A 287 -6.28 10.88 5.36
CA ALA A 287 -6.11 12.10 4.59
C ALA A 287 -4.88 12.93 5.01
N LEU A 288 -4.57 12.93 6.32
CA LEU A 288 -3.40 13.66 6.83
C LEU A 288 -2.09 13.09 6.29
N GLU A 289 -1.99 11.77 6.25
CA GLU A 289 -0.82 11.08 5.69
C GLU A 289 -0.70 11.34 4.18
N PHE A 290 -1.80 11.33 3.42
CA PHE A 290 -1.79 11.73 2.01
C PHE A 290 -1.20 13.13 1.84
N HIS A 291 -1.65 14.13 2.60
CA HIS A 291 -1.12 15.50 2.53
C HIS A 291 0.38 15.55 2.83
N ARG A 292 0.84 14.84 3.85
CA ARG A 292 2.27 14.80 4.22
C ARG A 292 3.12 14.14 3.16
N ILE A 293 2.64 13.06 2.56
CA ILE A 293 3.34 12.33 1.49
C ILE A 293 3.47 13.21 0.26
N LEU A 294 2.40 13.89 -0.18
CA LEU A 294 2.48 14.82 -1.31
C LEU A 294 3.58 15.85 -1.08
N ARG A 295 3.65 16.47 0.10
CA ARG A 295 4.70 17.43 0.45
C ARG A 295 6.11 16.83 0.40
N LEU A 296 6.28 15.59 0.85
CA LEU A 296 7.57 14.90 0.79
C LEU A 296 8.01 14.64 -0.66
N ILE A 297 7.07 14.31 -1.55
CA ILE A 297 7.37 14.10 -2.97
C ILE A 297 7.63 15.44 -3.67
N GLU A 298 6.81 16.47 -3.44
CA GLU A 298 6.96 17.83 -3.98
C GLU A 298 8.34 18.42 -3.64
N ASN A 299 8.78 18.24 -2.40
CA ASN A 299 10.10 18.71 -1.95
C ASN A 299 11.28 17.79 -2.40
N GLY A 300 11.02 16.76 -3.20
CA GLY A 300 12.05 15.84 -3.67
C GLY A 300 12.67 14.96 -2.58
N VAL A 301 12.08 14.88 -1.39
CA VAL A 301 12.54 14.05 -0.28
C VAL A 301 12.30 12.57 -0.58
N ILE A 302 11.19 12.26 -1.26
CA ILE A 302 10.84 10.92 -1.75
C ILE A 302 10.72 10.96 -3.27
N ASP A 303 11.40 10.03 -3.96
CA ASP A 303 11.24 9.80 -5.40
C ASP A 303 10.67 8.40 -5.67
N VAL A 304 9.35 8.33 -5.81
CA VAL A 304 8.62 7.07 -6.08
C VAL A 304 8.84 6.54 -7.51
N ARG A 305 9.31 7.37 -8.45
CA ARG A 305 9.49 6.98 -9.85
C ARG A 305 10.50 5.84 -10.00
N ARG A 306 11.50 5.78 -9.11
CA ARG A 306 12.50 4.72 -9.06
C ARG A 306 11.93 3.31 -8.77
N TRP A 307 10.69 3.22 -8.28
CA TRP A 307 10.02 1.96 -8.00
C TRP A 307 9.24 1.42 -9.20
N ILE A 308 8.92 2.29 -10.17
CA ILE A 308 8.16 1.91 -11.36
C ILE A 308 9.08 1.09 -12.29
N THR A 309 8.76 -0.19 -12.43
CA THR A 309 9.48 -1.12 -13.30
C THR A 309 8.75 -1.39 -14.60
N HIS A 310 7.43 -1.21 -14.62
CA HIS A 310 6.59 -1.53 -15.77
C HIS A 310 5.60 -0.41 -16.04
N ARG A 311 5.34 -0.19 -17.34
CA ARG A 311 4.30 0.71 -17.84
C ARG A 311 3.55 0.03 -18.97
N VAL A 312 2.25 0.07 -18.91
CA VAL A 312 1.42 -0.53 -19.93
C VAL A 312 0.18 0.33 -20.19
N PRO A 313 -0.27 0.48 -21.45
CA PRO A 313 -1.58 1.06 -21.70
C PRO A 313 -2.67 0.12 -21.16
N TYR A 314 -3.81 0.68 -20.76
CA TYR A 314 -4.93 -0.09 -20.22
C TYR A 314 -5.37 -1.26 -21.12
N THR A 315 -5.18 -1.13 -22.44
CA THR A 315 -5.52 -2.15 -23.43
C THR A 315 -4.67 -3.43 -23.32
N ARG A 316 -3.51 -3.35 -22.66
CA ARG A 316 -2.57 -4.47 -22.53
C ARG A 316 -2.50 -5.06 -21.12
N VAL A 317 -3.21 -4.47 -20.15
CA VAL A 317 -3.13 -4.93 -18.74
C VAL A 317 -3.60 -6.36 -18.56
N ALA A 318 -4.62 -6.80 -19.33
CA ALA A 318 -5.14 -8.16 -19.27
C ALA A 318 -4.09 -9.21 -19.68
N ASP A 319 -3.22 -8.88 -20.64
CA ASP A 319 -2.13 -9.76 -21.09
C ASP A 319 -0.93 -9.74 -20.11
N GLN A 320 -0.69 -8.61 -19.45
CA GLN A 320 0.51 -8.40 -18.64
C GLN A 320 0.35 -8.87 -17.18
N LEU A 321 -0.85 -8.73 -16.61
CA LEU A 321 -1.09 -9.04 -15.20
C LEU A 321 -0.74 -10.50 -14.84
N PRO A 322 -1.05 -11.53 -15.67
CA PRO A 322 -0.59 -12.90 -15.44
C PRO A 322 0.94 -13.05 -15.44
N GLN A 323 1.66 -12.26 -16.25
CA GLN A 323 3.12 -12.30 -16.33
C GLN A 323 3.74 -11.72 -15.05
N TRP A 324 3.21 -10.63 -14.51
CA TRP A 324 3.66 -10.06 -13.24
C TRP A 324 3.46 -11.01 -12.06
N LEU A 325 2.39 -11.82 -12.11
CA LEU A 325 2.13 -12.87 -11.11
C LEU A 325 3.12 -14.03 -11.15
N SER A 326 3.69 -14.34 -12.33
CA SER A 326 4.61 -15.48 -12.49
C SER A 326 5.96 -15.28 -11.77
N GLY A 327 6.28 -14.03 -11.39
CA GLY A 327 7.54 -13.69 -10.72
C GLY A 327 8.79 -13.81 -11.61
N GLN A 328 8.62 -14.01 -12.93
CA GLN A 328 9.75 -14.12 -13.87
C GLN A 328 10.46 -12.79 -14.07
N ASP A 329 9.72 -11.68 -14.01
CA ASP A 329 10.26 -10.33 -14.15
C ASP A 329 10.62 -9.70 -12.80
N GLU A 330 11.51 -8.70 -12.82
CA GLU A 330 11.80 -7.86 -11.66
C GLU A 330 10.63 -6.90 -11.37
N PHE A 331 9.46 -7.46 -11.13
CA PHE A 331 8.27 -6.68 -10.84
C PHE A 331 8.34 -6.06 -9.44
N ARG A 332 8.33 -4.73 -9.37
CA ARG A 332 8.17 -3.95 -8.13
C ARG A 332 6.85 -3.18 -8.16
N LYS A 333 6.69 -2.30 -9.14
CA LYS A 333 5.47 -1.53 -9.33
C LYS A 333 5.18 -1.35 -10.83
N ALA A 334 3.94 -1.55 -11.22
CA ALA A 334 3.48 -1.21 -12.57
C ALA A 334 2.51 -0.03 -12.54
N ILE A 335 2.54 0.76 -13.60
CA ILE A 335 1.57 1.81 -13.90
C ILE A 335 0.78 1.41 -15.15
N VAL A 336 -0.53 1.46 -15.04
CA VAL A 336 -1.46 1.36 -16.15
C VAL A 336 -1.83 2.78 -16.58
N GLU A 337 -1.62 3.09 -17.87
CA GLU A 337 -1.86 4.40 -18.47
C GLU A 337 -3.21 4.43 -19.20
N TRP A 338 -3.96 5.51 -19.04
CA TRP A 338 -5.29 5.76 -19.66
C TRP A 338 -5.25 6.89 -20.67
#